data_eafd3ace8b1138e5fbdb86ab1b35caad
#
_entry.id   eafd3ace8b1138e5fbdb86ab1b35caad
#
_cell.length_a   1.000
_cell.length_b   1.000
_cell.length_c   1.000
_cell.angle_alpha   90.00
_cell.angle_beta   90.00
_cell.angle_gamma   90.00
#
_symmetry.space_group_name_H-M   'P 1'
#
loop_
_entity.id
_entity.type
_entity.pdbx_description
1 polymer ?
#
loop_
_entity_poly.entity_id
_entity_poly.type
_entity_poly.pdbx_seq_one_letter_code
_entity_poly.pdbx_strand_id
1 'polypeptide(L)'
;MGTTAEWERVAAEDFEAKDCQVRPLEGRLSRIFPDAPWSEELSDEACRRFMRPIFALAHVYDYVLPTLAALRARGVRTAIVSNTPWGSPAALWREELRRLGMTEVVDVLVFCPNCGWRKPARPIFDHALQRLGAAPGECAFVGDDPRWDVTRPQAAGMEAVLIDRRTHTLPDVLKGVVIL
;
A
#
# COMPACT_ATOMS: atom_id res chain seq x y z
N MET A 1 10.75 29.63 4.47
CA MET A 1 9.40 29.02 4.35
C MET A 1 9.27 28.42 2.97
N GLY A 2 9.04 27.12 2.88
CA GLY A 2 8.73 26.45 1.60
C GLY A 2 7.48 27.09 0.97
N THR A 3 7.56 27.41 -0.31
CA THR A 3 6.44 28.01 -1.04
C THR A 3 5.51 26.94 -1.56
N THR A 4 4.27 27.30 -1.86
CA THR A 4 3.31 26.41 -2.57
C THR A 4 3.93 25.87 -3.86
N ALA A 5 4.69 26.72 -4.59
CA ALA A 5 5.39 26.33 -5.82
C ALA A 5 6.45 25.22 -5.59
N GLU A 6 7.15 25.24 -4.46
CA GLU A 6 8.13 24.19 -4.13
C GLU A 6 7.44 22.86 -3.84
N TRP A 7 6.31 22.88 -3.13
CA TRP A 7 5.48 21.70 -2.91
C TRP A 7 4.98 21.11 -4.25
N GLU A 8 4.43 21.97 -5.12
CA GLU A 8 3.92 21.56 -6.43
C GLU A 8 5.02 20.93 -7.29
N ARG A 9 6.23 21.51 -7.28
CA ARG A 9 7.38 20.98 -8.00
C ARG A 9 7.81 19.60 -7.47
N VAL A 10 7.94 19.46 -6.16
CA VAL A 10 8.33 18.18 -5.53
C VAL A 10 7.26 17.11 -5.72
N ALA A 11 5.98 17.49 -5.74
CA ALA A 11 4.88 16.57 -6.01
C ALA A 11 4.84 16.13 -7.48
N ALA A 12 5.12 17.04 -8.42
CA ALA A 12 5.14 16.76 -9.85
C ALA A 12 6.24 15.75 -10.25
N GLU A 13 7.38 15.75 -9.57
CA GLU A 13 8.48 14.80 -9.83
C GLU A 13 8.04 13.34 -9.79
N ASP A 14 7.13 12.98 -8.93
CA ASP A 14 6.60 11.60 -8.87
C ASP A 14 5.66 11.28 -10.02
N PHE A 15 4.89 12.27 -10.44
CA PHE A 15 3.93 12.09 -11.52
C PHE A 15 4.65 11.91 -12.86
N GLU A 16 5.77 12.60 -13.04
CA GLU A 16 6.60 12.53 -14.23
C GLU A 16 7.54 11.34 -14.24
N ALA A 17 7.95 10.85 -13.07
CA ALA A 17 8.86 9.72 -12.95
C ALA A 17 8.16 8.40 -13.31
N LYS A 18 8.51 7.87 -14.48
CA LYS A 18 8.02 6.57 -14.98
C LYS A 18 8.76 5.36 -14.39
N ASP A 19 9.73 5.59 -13.50
CA ASP A 19 10.60 4.55 -12.94
C ASP A 19 9.96 3.69 -11.84
N CYS A 20 8.81 4.09 -11.32
CA CYS A 20 8.11 3.44 -10.20
C CYS A 20 8.94 3.35 -8.90
N GLN A 21 10.01 4.08 -8.76
CA GLN A 21 10.80 4.12 -7.53
C GLN A 21 10.08 4.92 -6.45
N VAL A 22 10.25 4.51 -5.21
CA VAL A 22 9.75 5.24 -4.04
C VAL A 22 10.64 6.45 -3.79
N ARG A 23 10.01 7.60 -3.64
CA ARG A 23 10.64 8.82 -3.14
C ARG A 23 10.10 9.08 -1.74
N PRO A 24 10.93 8.86 -0.70
CA PRO A 24 10.48 8.96 0.69
C PRO A 24 9.93 10.35 1.05
N LEU A 25 8.85 10.37 1.82
CA LEU A 25 8.18 11.61 2.25
C LEU A 25 9.12 12.52 3.04
N GLU A 26 9.94 11.96 3.93
CA GLU A 26 10.94 12.69 4.71
C GLU A 26 11.93 13.45 3.81
N GLY A 27 12.39 12.81 2.73
CA GLY A 27 13.26 13.46 1.75
C GLY A 27 12.58 14.58 0.96
N ARG A 28 11.27 14.49 0.76
CA ARG A 28 10.47 15.56 0.14
C ARG A 28 10.30 16.73 1.08
N LEU A 29 9.94 16.45 2.33
CA LEU A 29 9.76 17.47 3.35
C LEU A 29 11.05 18.25 3.60
N SER A 30 12.20 17.56 3.65
CA SER A 30 13.51 18.23 3.81
C SER A 30 13.87 19.14 2.63
N ARG A 31 13.45 18.79 1.43
CA ARG A 31 13.65 19.66 0.24
C ARG A 31 12.72 20.88 0.23
N ILE A 32 11.49 20.73 0.75
CA ILE A 32 10.52 21.83 0.85
C ILE A 32 10.89 22.80 1.97
N PHE A 33 11.48 22.29 3.04
CA PHE A 33 11.88 23.07 4.21
C PHE A 33 13.38 22.91 4.48
N PRO A 34 14.27 23.41 3.59
CA PRO A 34 15.72 23.19 3.67
C PRO A 34 16.38 23.80 4.92
N ASP A 35 15.77 24.85 5.47
CA ASP A 35 16.30 25.57 6.65
C ASP A 35 15.90 24.91 7.99
N ALA A 36 15.07 23.86 7.97
CA ALA A 36 14.69 23.18 9.20
C ALA A 36 15.85 22.33 9.75
N PRO A 37 16.00 22.23 11.08
CA PRO A 37 17.08 21.47 11.71
C PRO A 37 16.72 19.95 11.69
N TRP A 38 16.77 19.35 10.52
CA TRP A 38 16.36 17.96 10.31
C TRP A 38 17.18 17.00 11.16
N SER A 39 16.50 16.18 11.92
CA SER A 39 16.98 15.00 12.63
C SER A 39 16.05 13.82 12.30
N GLU A 40 16.36 12.62 12.75
CA GLU A 40 15.50 11.45 12.62
C GLU A 40 14.15 11.69 13.32
N GLU A 41 14.17 12.22 14.56
CA GLU A 41 12.98 12.52 15.34
C GLU A 41 12.10 13.58 14.68
N LEU A 42 12.71 14.67 14.17
CA LEU A 42 11.97 15.72 13.48
C LEU A 42 11.35 15.20 12.18
N SER A 43 12.06 14.35 11.45
CA SER A 43 11.58 13.72 10.22
C SER A 43 10.38 12.81 10.49
N ASP A 44 10.45 11.98 11.52
CA ASP A 44 9.34 11.11 11.93
C ASP A 44 8.11 11.93 12.35
N GLU A 45 8.30 12.93 13.21
CA GLU A 45 7.21 13.80 13.64
C GLU A 45 6.60 14.59 12.47
N ALA A 46 7.40 15.09 11.55
CA ALA A 46 6.92 15.79 10.36
C ALA A 46 6.08 14.87 9.47
N CYS A 47 6.53 13.63 9.24
CA CYS A 47 5.77 12.63 8.50
C CYS A 47 4.45 12.28 9.21
N ARG A 48 4.46 12.10 10.54
CA ARG A 48 3.25 11.83 11.33
C ARG A 48 2.23 12.96 11.20
N ARG A 49 2.68 14.20 11.36
CA ARG A 49 1.80 15.38 11.22
C ARG A 49 1.25 15.53 9.81
N PHE A 50 2.08 15.28 8.80
CA PHE A 50 1.67 15.31 7.40
C PHE A 50 0.59 14.26 7.09
N MET A 51 0.74 13.04 7.63
CA MET A 51 -0.18 11.94 7.39
C MET A 51 -1.45 11.98 8.25
N ARG A 52 -1.47 12.77 9.33
CA ARG A 52 -2.59 12.84 10.26
C ARG A 52 -3.96 13.08 9.61
N PRO A 53 -4.14 14.02 8.65
CA PRO A 53 -5.43 14.21 8.00
C PRO A 53 -5.89 12.99 7.19
N ILE A 54 -4.95 12.26 6.60
CA ILE A 54 -5.24 11.03 5.83
C ILE A 54 -5.74 9.93 6.76
N PHE A 55 -5.03 9.71 7.88
CA PHE A 55 -5.41 8.69 8.87
C PHE A 55 -6.72 9.03 9.58
N ALA A 56 -7.04 10.32 9.75
CA ALA A 56 -8.33 10.73 10.30
C ALA A 56 -9.53 10.34 9.42
N LEU A 57 -9.32 10.15 8.12
CA LEU A 57 -10.34 9.73 7.17
C LEU A 57 -10.28 8.22 6.88
N ALA A 58 -9.24 7.53 7.34
CA ALA A 58 -9.06 6.11 7.09
C ALA A 58 -10.09 5.28 7.87
N HIS A 59 -10.77 4.40 7.16
CA HIS A 59 -11.71 3.44 7.73
C HIS A 59 -11.63 2.11 6.98
N VAL A 60 -12.08 1.05 7.63
CA VAL A 60 -12.22 -0.27 7.04
C VAL A 60 -13.70 -0.51 6.77
N TYR A 61 -14.03 -0.99 5.57
CA TYR A 61 -15.42 -1.38 5.26
C TYR A 61 -15.83 -2.57 6.13
N ASP A 62 -17.09 -2.59 6.57
CA ASP A 62 -17.63 -3.57 7.54
C ASP A 62 -17.42 -5.03 7.13
N TYR A 63 -17.37 -5.32 5.83
CA TYR A 63 -17.17 -6.67 5.30
C TYR A 63 -15.69 -7.14 5.31
N VAL A 64 -14.72 -6.25 5.44
CA VAL A 64 -13.29 -6.60 5.23
C VAL A 64 -12.76 -7.50 6.34
N LEU A 65 -12.89 -7.09 7.60
CA LEU A 65 -12.40 -7.87 8.74
C LEU A 65 -13.04 -9.26 8.82
N PRO A 66 -14.40 -9.40 8.72
CA PRO A 66 -15.03 -10.72 8.71
C PRO A 66 -14.56 -11.60 7.54
N THR A 67 -14.35 -11.02 6.36
CA THR A 67 -13.91 -11.77 5.17
C THR A 67 -12.48 -12.29 5.35
N LEU A 68 -11.55 -11.45 5.82
CA LEU A 68 -10.16 -11.86 6.07
C LEU A 68 -10.09 -12.90 7.18
N ALA A 69 -10.89 -12.76 8.24
CA ALA A 69 -10.98 -13.76 9.30
C ALA A 69 -11.50 -15.12 8.79
N ALA A 70 -12.50 -15.10 7.90
CA ALA A 70 -13.02 -16.31 7.28
C ALA A 70 -12.00 -16.99 6.34
N LEU A 71 -11.22 -16.23 5.59
CA LEU A 71 -10.12 -16.75 4.77
C LEU A 71 -9.05 -17.41 5.65
N ARG A 72 -8.63 -16.74 6.70
CA ARG A 72 -7.66 -17.27 7.66
C ARG A 72 -8.15 -18.57 8.33
N ALA A 73 -9.43 -18.63 8.71
CA ALA A 73 -10.03 -19.85 9.28
C ALA A 73 -10.01 -21.04 8.30
N ARG A 74 -9.91 -20.78 6.99
CA ARG A 74 -9.76 -21.80 5.93
C ARG A 74 -8.29 -22.09 5.58
N GLY A 75 -7.34 -21.55 6.33
CA GLY A 75 -5.91 -21.73 6.07
C GLY A 75 -5.35 -20.89 4.92
N VAL A 76 -6.14 -19.93 4.37
CA VAL A 76 -5.68 -19.04 3.30
C VAL A 76 -4.84 -17.94 3.91
N ARG A 77 -3.57 -17.83 3.48
CA ARG A 77 -2.68 -16.74 3.86
C ARG A 77 -3.02 -15.48 3.09
N THR A 78 -2.99 -14.33 3.77
CA THR A 78 -3.38 -13.06 3.19
C THR A 78 -2.28 -12.01 3.29
N ALA A 79 -2.20 -11.14 2.28
CA ALA A 79 -1.26 -10.02 2.26
C ALA A 79 -1.93 -8.72 1.84
N ILE A 80 -1.53 -7.61 2.45
CA ILE A 80 -1.79 -6.28 1.94
C ILE A 80 -0.57 -5.80 1.18
N VAL A 81 -0.76 -5.41 -0.10
CA VAL A 81 0.29 -4.84 -0.95
C VAL A 81 -0.13 -3.46 -1.42
N SER A 82 0.48 -2.42 -0.87
CA SER A 82 0.01 -1.05 -1.09
C SER A 82 1.12 -0.06 -1.41
N ASN A 83 0.81 0.85 -2.34
CA ASN A 83 1.56 2.09 -2.46
C ASN A 83 1.17 3.02 -1.32
N THR A 84 2.15 3.62 -0.66
CA THR A 84 1.88 4.65 0.34
C THR A 84 1.86 6.03 -0.33
N PRO A 85 0.87 6.88 0.00
CA PRO A 85 0.84 8.25 -0.50
C PRO A 85 2.17 8.97 -0.23
N TRP A 86 2.68 9.65 -1.25
CA TRP A 86 3.94 10.43 -1.21
C TRP A 86 5.17 9.67 -0.70
N GLY A 87 5.17 8.33 -0.72
CA GLY A 87 6.25 7.53 -0.17
C GLY A 87 6.35 7.60 1.36
N SER A 88 5.21 7.82 2.03
CA SER A 88 5.15 7.91 3.50
C SER A 88 5.63 6.63 4.17
N PRO A 89 6.26 6.74 5.36
CA PRO A 89 6.90 5.62 6.04
C PRO A 89 5.98 4.43 6.29
N ALA A 90 6.45 3.23 6.00
CA ALA A 90 5.71 1.98 6.22
C ALA A 90 5.34 1.75 7.69
N ALA A 91 6.14 2.28 8.62
CA ALA A 91 5.87 2.19 10.06
C ALA A 91 4.53 2.84 10.44
N LEU A 92 4.25 4.03 9.91
CA LEU A 92 3.01 4.77 10.18
C LEU A 92 1.78 3.99 9.69
N TRP A 93 1.89 3.35 8.51
CA TRP A 93 0.82 2.51 7.98
C TRP A 93 0.60 1.24 8.78
N ARG A 94 1.67 0.63 9.32
CA ARG A 94 1.52 -0.51 10.23
C ARG A 94 0.83 -0.13 11.54
N GLU A 95 1.15 1.05 12.09
CA GLU A 95 0.48 1.59 13.28
C GLU A 95 -1.01 1.82 12.98
N GLU A 96 -1.33 2.42 11.85
CA GLU A 96 -2.71 2.68 11.43
C GLU A 96 -3.49 1.39 11.20
N LEU A 97 -2.93 0.41 10.49
CA LEU A 97 -3.60 -0.88 10.28
C LEU A 97 -3.80 -1.65 11.59
N ARG A 98 -2.90 -1.49 12.56
CA ARG A 98 -3.11 -2.04 13.91
C ARG A 98 -4.29 -1.37 14.61
N ARG A 99 -4.37 -0.05 14.56
CA ARG A 99 -5.52 0.72 15.10
C ARG A 99 -6.85 0.28 14.48
N LEU A 100 -6.83 -0.07 13.20
CA LEU A 100 -7.99 -0.55 12.44
C LEU A 100 -8.27 -2.06 12.59
N GLY A 101 -7.51 -2.79 13.42
CA GLY A 101 -7.70 -4.23 13.65
C GLY A 101 -7.24 -5.15 12.51
N MET A 102 -6.59 -4.60 11.48
CA MET A 102 -6.19 -5.37 10.30
C MET A 102 -5.03 -6.33 10.57
N THR A 103 -4.14 -5.98 11.50
CA THR A 103 -2.96 -6.82 11.82
C THR A 103 -3.30 -8.15 12.45
N GLU A 104 -4.50 -8.30 12.99
CA GLU A 104 -4.99 -9.54 13.61
C GLU A 104 -5.47 -10.56 12.58
N VAL A 105 -5.80 -10.12 11.37
CA VAL A 105 -6.44 -10.94 10.34
C VAL A 105 -5.63 -11.05 9.04
N VAL A 106 -4.51 -10.31 8.93
CA VAL A 106 -3.62 -10.31 7.75
C VAL A 106 -2.25 -10.85 8.15
N ASP A 107 -1.69 -11.76 7.33
CA ASP A 107 -0.40 -12.41 7.64
C ASP A 107 0.80 -11.56 7.21
N VAL A 108 0.68 -10.83 6.11
CA VAL A 108 1.79 -10.06 5.52
C VAL A 108 1.37 -8.64 5.16
N LEU A 109 2.17 -7.66 5.56
CA LEU A 109 2.02 -6.26 5.18
C LEU A 109 3.22 -5.81 4.35
N VAL A 110 2.97 -5.43 3.09
CA VAL A 110 3.96 -4.89 2.17
C VAL A 110 3.53 -3.52 1.70
N PHE A 111 4.33 -2.52 2.04
CA PHE A 111 4.21 -1.16 1.54
C PHE A 111 5.37 -0.85 0.62
N CYS A 112 5.17 0.00 -0.37
CA CYS A 112 6.20 0.33 -1.34
C CYS A 112 7.55 0.76 -0.73
N PRO A 113 7.63 1.47 0.43
CA PRO A 113 8.92 1.76 1.07
C PRO A 113 9.66 0.52 1.58
N ASN A 114 8.98 -0.64 1.75
CA ASN A 114 9.64 -1.86 2.19
C ASN A 114 10.61 -2.44 1.16
N CYS A 115 10.39 -2.18 -0.11
CA CYS A 115 11.21 -2.69 -1.21
C CYS A 115 11.76 -1.60 -2.12
N GLY A 116 11.40 -0.32 -1.90
CA GLY A 116 11.83 0.80 -2.72
C GLY A 116 11.06 0.97 -4.04
N TRP A 117 10.06 0.12 -4.30
CA TRP A 117 9.31 0.11 -5.56
C TRP A 117 7.81 0.19 -5.34
N ARG A 118 7.14 0.99 -6.18
CA ARG A 118 5.68 1.14 -6.18
C ARG A 118 5.02 0.19 -7.19
N LYS A 119 3.78 -0.23 -6.94
CA LYS A 119 2.94 -0.77 -8.00
C LYS A 119 2.87 0.27 -9.14
N PRO A 120 2.99 -0.13 -10.41
CA PRO A 120 2.94 -1.48 -10.95
C PRO A 120 4.30 -2.15 -11.19
N ALA A 121 5.38 -1.73 -10.54
CA ALA A 121 6.69 -2.37 -10.70
C ALA A 121 6.68 -3.80 -10.14
N ARG A 122 7.31 -4.73 -10.88
CA ARG A 122 7.37 -6.15 -10.51
C ARG A 122 7.98 -6.41 -9.12
N PRO A 123 9.05 -5.69 -8.67
CA PRO A 123 9.69 -5.99 -7.40
C PRO A 123 8.77 -5.95 -6.16
N ILE A 124 7.72 -5.12 -6.15
CA ILE A 124 6.80 -5.08 -4.99
C ILE A 124 5.96 -6.37 -4.90
N PHE A 125 5.58 -6.95 -6.04
CA PHE A 125 4.84 -8.22 -6.08
C PHE A 125 5.75 -9.39 -5.71
N ASP A 126 6.98 -9.46 -6.26
CA ASP A 126 7.97 -10.47 -5.91
C ASP A 126 8.31 -10.43 -4.41
N HIS A 127 8.45 -9.24 -3.83
CA HIS A 127 8.65 -9.07 -2.40
C HIS A 127 7.46 -9.58 -1.56
N ALA A 128 6.23 -9.31 -2.02
CA ALA A 128 5.03 -9.81 -1.34
C ALA A 128 4.93 -11.34 -1.40
N LEU A 129 5.16 -11.95 -2.55
CA LEU A 129 5.17 -13.40 -2.74
C LEU A 129 6.23 -14.08 -1.86
N GLN A 130 7.45 -13.53 -1.83
CA GLN A 130 8.51 -14.02 -0.96
C GLN A 130 8.12 -13.98 0.52
N ARG A 131 7.55 -12.86 0.97
CA ARG A 131 7.10 -12.68 2.36
C ARG A 131 5.93 -13.60 2.69
N LEU A 132 5.04 -13.83 1.75
CA LEU A 132 3.91 -14.75 1.88
C LEU A 132 4.34 -16.21 1.81
N GLY A 133 5.51 -16.51 1.21
CA GLY A 133 5.99 -17.85 0.99
C GLY A 133 5.11 -18.63 -0.01
N ALA A 134 4.65 -17.97 -1.08
CA ALA A 134 3.75 -18.57 -2.07
C ALA A 134 4.28 -18.35 -3.48
N ALA A 135 3.97 -19.30 -4.38
CA ALA A 135 4.24 -19.14 -5.81
C ALA A 135 3.18 -18.24 -6.46
N PRO A 136 3.51 -17.53 -7.55
CA PRO A 136 2.55 -16.65 -8.22
C PRO A 136 1.23 -17.32 -8.58
N GLY A 137 1.29 -18.54 -9.16
CA GLY A 137 0.11 -19.30 -9.58
C GLY A 137 -0.79 -19.80 -8.43
N GLU A 138 -0.33 -19.67 -7.19
CA GLU A 138 -1.12 -19.99 -5.97
C GLU A 138 -1.82 -18.76 -5.38
N CYS A 139 -1.67 -17.60 -6.02
CA CYS A 139 -2.11 -16.34 -5.48
C CYS A 139 -3.15 -15.67 -6.38
N ALA A 140 -4.20 -15.12 -5.75
CA ALA A 140 -5.10 -14.17 -6.37
C ALA A 140 -4.82 -12.76 -5.83
N PHE A 141 -4.63 -11.79 -6.72
CA PHE A 141 -4.50 -10.38 -6.36
C PHE A 141 -5.84 -9.69 -6.56
N VAL A 142 -6.34 -9.03 -5.52
CA VAL A 142 -7.60 -8.29 -5.56
C VAL A 142 -7.31 -6.81 -5.39
N GLY A 143 -7.80 -5.98 -6.31
CA GLY A 143 -7.60 -4.55 -6.22
C GLY A 143 -8.53 -3.76 -7.12
N ASP A 144 -8.47 -2.43 -7.05
CA ASP A 144 -9.41 -1.51 -7.69
C ASP A 144 -8.84 -0.69 -8.86
N ASP A 145 -7.54 -0.79 -9.11
CA ASP A 145 -6.93 -0.15 -10.29
C ASP A 145 -6.57 -1.20 -11.35
N PRO A 146 -7.19 -1.11 -12.56
CA PRO A 146 -6.95 -2.09 -13.62
C PRO A 146 -5.49 -2.21 -14.05
N ARG A 147 -4.72 -1.12 -14.00
CA ARG A 147 -3.31 -1.09 -14.43
C ARG A 147 -2.38 -1.64 -13.36
N TRP A 148 -2.64 -1.27 -12.09
CA TRP A 148 -1.75 -1.58 -10.99
C TRP A 148 -2.08 -2.91 -10.34
N ASP A 149 -3.38 -3.27 -10.30
CA ASP A 149 -3.87 -4.38 -9.49
C ASP A 149 -4.39 -5.56 -10.34
N VAL A 150 -4.49 -5.40 -11.68
CA VAL A 150 -4.90 -6.49 -12.58
C VAL A 150 -3.79 -6.83 -13.56
N THR A 151 -3.47 -5.92 -14.49
CA THR A 151 -2.55 -6.20 -15.59
C THR A 151 -1.17 -6.64 -15.10
N ARG A 152 -0.65 -6.07 -14.05
CA ARG A 152 0.70 -6.37 -13.56
C ARG A 152 0.79 -7.62 -12.68
N PRO A 153 -0.14 -7.89 -11.74
CA PRO A 153 -0.20 -9.19 -11.09
C PRO A 153 -0.35 -10.36 -12.08
N GLN A 154 -1.20 -10.22 -13.11
CA GLN A 154 -1.32 -11.24 -14.17
C GLN A 154 0.00 -11.46 -14.92
N ALA A 155 0.69 -10.38 -15.28
CA ALA A 155 2.01 -10.49 -15.91
C ALA A 155 3.09 -11.09 -14.98
N ALA A 156 2.86 -11.07 -13.66
CA ALA A 156 3.70 -11.75 -12.68
C ALA A 156 3.31 -13.22 -12.46
N GLY A 157 2.24 -13.70 -13.10
CA GLY A 157 1.76 -15.08 -13.03
C GLY A 157 0.72 -15.35 -11.94
N MET A 158 0.15 -14.31 -11.33
CA MET A 158 -0.95 -14.40 -10.36
C MET A 158 -2.30 -14.37 -11.07
N GLU A 159 -3.33 -14.93 -10.46
CA GLU A 159 -4.70 -14.55 -10.76
C GLU A 159 -4.94 -13.11 -10.32
N ALA A 160 -5.77 -12.33 -11.05
CA ALA A 160 -6.08 -10.98 -10.65
C ALA A 160 -7.56 -10.68 -10.81
N VAL A 161 -8.14 -10.05 -9.79
CA VAL A 161 -9.55 -9.74 -9.72
C VAL A 161 -9.74 -8.25 -9.48
N LEU A 162 -10.46 -7.60 -10.41
CA LEU A 162 -10.84 -6.20 -10.26
C LEU A 162 -12.07 -6.09 -9.36
N ILE A 163 -11.98 -5.25 -8.34
CA ILE A 163 -13.11 -4.88 -7.50
C ILE A 163 -13.55 -3.44 -7.80
N ASP A 164 -14.81 -3.25 -8.11
CA ASP A 164 -15.43 -1.91 -8.07
C ASP A 164 -16.02 -1.68 -6.67
N ARG A 165 -15.37 -0.85 -5.88
CA ARG A 165 -15.77 -0.55 -4.49
C ARG A 165 -17.16 0.06 -4.34
N ARG A 166 -17.76 0.51 -5.45
CA ARG A 166 -19.13 1.08 -5.46
C ARG A 166 -20.21 0.02 -5.69
N THR A 167 -19.87 -1.07 -6.36
CA THR A 167 -20.84 -2.08 -6.82
C THR A 167 -20.55 -3.48 -6.28
N HIS A 168 -19.33 -3.74 -5.81
CA HIS A 168 -18.91 -5.05 -5.33
C HIS A 168 -18.39 -4.96 -3.89
N THR A 169 -18.69 -6.00 -3.14
CA THR A 169 -18.01 -6.26 -1.85
C THR A 169 -16.91 -7.29 -2.04
N LEU A 170 -15.92 -7.30 -1.15
CA LEU A 170 -14.87 -8.32 -1.18
C LEU A 170 -15.42 -9.76 -1.12
N PRO A 171 -16.43 -10.10 -0.31
CA PRO A 171 -17.08 -11.42 -0.34
C PRO A 171 -17.69 -11.79 -1.69
N ASP A 172 -18.24 -10.84 -2.43
CA ASP A 172 -18.84 -11.12 -3.75
C ASP A 172 -17.79 -11.46 -4.78
N VAL A 173 -16.68 -10.74 -4.75
CA VAL A 173 -15.53 -10.95 -5.64
C VAL A 173 -14.89 -12.31 -5.37
N LEU A 174 -14.72 -12.69 -4.11
CA LEU A 174 -14.08 -13.95 -3.71
C LEU A 174 -14.94 -15.20 -3.98
N LYS A 175 -16.24 -15.06 -4.24
CA LYS A 175 -17.09 -16.19 -4.68
C LYS A 175 -16.64 -16.76 -6.04
N GLY A 176 -16.04 -15.94 -6.89
CA GLY A 176 -15.53 -16.35 -8.20
C GLY A 176 -14.07 -16.83 -8.18
N VAL A 177 -13.35 -16.67 -7.06
CA VAL A 177 -11.95 -17.06 -6.92
C VAL A 177 -11.89 -18.49 -6.38
N VAL A 178 -11.28 -19.39 -7.15
CA VAL A 178 -11.00 -20.76 -6.66
C VAL A 178 -9.87 -20.66 -5.63
N ILE A 179 -10.22 -20.83 -4.37
CA ILE A 179 -9.25 -20.92 -3.27
C ILE A 179 -8.97 -22.40 -3.07
N LEU A 180 -7.81 -22.84 -3.56
CA LEU A 180 -7.29 -24.18 -3.36
C LEU A 180 -6.67 -24.35 -1.98
#